data_3ca458abc338181ef48bb1dcbf6fd71f
#
_entry.id   3ca458abc338181ef48bb1dcbf6fd71f
#
_cell.length_a   1.000
_cell.length_b   1.000
_cell.length_c   1.000
_cell.angle_alpha   90.00
_cell.angle_beta   90.00
_cell.angle_gamma   90.00
#
_symmetry.space_group_name_H-M   'P 1'
#
loop_
_entity.id
_entity.type
_entity.pdbx_description
1 polymer ?
#
loop_
_entity_poly.entity_id
_entity_poly.type
_entity_poly.pdbx_seq_one_letter_code
_entity_poly.pdbx_strand_id
1 'polypeptide(L)'
;MKKCTFISFLLSLTIACGSTSCARQTTTQTHTIKDNGITITWIQDNATPKTMPASLFSQEAQAVIDSLGMKESGILSTISSFLVQVGGKNILFDTGLGLPDSRLLKALQSLQISPDNIQYIFLTHFHGDHIGGLLTNKGETVFKQTQIYAARAEYEGWMKMPKNQRTQIEKTVSAYGNRLHLFSYSDTLPENICALEAKGHTPGHTVYRIGRFFIAGDLIHGATLQILHPEFCASYDQQAEQAVSTRRYYLEYVRRNHLIMAGMHLPAPGFWEP
;
A
#
# COMPACT_ATOMS: atom_id res chain seq x y z
N MET A 1 14.93 -90.40 0.67
CA MET A 1 14.97 -89.21 -0.20
C MET A 1 13.67 -88.45 0.05
N LYS A 2 13.73 -87.38 0.89
CA LYS A 2 12.56 -86.55 1.23
C LYS A 2 12.72 -85.22 0.45
N LYS A 3 11.72 -84.91 -0.42
CA LYS A 3 11.62 -83.69 -1.18
C LYS A 3 11.04 -82.58 -0.27
N CYS A 4 11.77 -81.52 -0.02
CA CYS A 4 11.29 -80.30 0.59
C CYS A 4 10.70 -79.40 -0.47
N THR A 5 9.40 -79.08 -0.32
CA THR A 5 8.70 -78.07 -1.15
C THR A 5 8.79 -76.70 -0.47
N PHE A 6 9.43 -75.76 -1.15
CA PHE A 6 9.48 -74.32 -0.72
C PHE A 6 8.23 -73.60 -1.24
N ILE A 7 7.39 -73.15 -0.32
CA ILE A 7 6.28 -72.26 -0.61
C ILE A 7 6.79 -70.83 -0.50
N SER A 8 6.82 -70.11 -1.63
CA SER A 8 7.23 -68.73 -1.68
C SER A 8 5.98 -67.84 -1.47
N PHE A 9 5.93 -67.10 -0.35
CA PHE A 9 4.93 -66.08 -0.07
C PHE A 9 5.38 -64.76 -0.71
N LEU A 10 4.69 -64.33 -1.80
CA LEU A 10 4.83 -62.98 -2.33
C LEU A 10 3.98 -62.02 -1.49
N LEU A 11 4.63 -61.17 -0.73
CA LEU A 11 4.00 -60.06 -0.01
C LEU A 11 3.93 -58.87 -0.97
N SER A 12 2.76 -58.58 -1.52
CA SER A 12 2.53 -57.41 -2.35
C SER A 12 2.37 -56.15 -1.44
N LEU A 13 3.40 -55.31 -1.42
CA LEU A 13 3.40 -54.04 -0.73
C LEU A 13 2.74 -53.00 -1.64
N THR A 14 1.48 -52.66 -1.41
CA THR A 14 0.82 -51.53 -2.06
C THR A 14 1.25 -50.24 -1.41
N ILE A 15 2.16 -49.50 -2.06
CA ILE A 15 2.52 -48.12 -1.67
C ILE A 15 1.36 -47.23 -2.10
N ALA A 16 0.54 -46.82 -1.14
CA ALA A 16 -0.41 -45.74 -1.33
C ALA A 16 0.35 -44.40 -1.48
N CYS A 17 0.49 -43.95 -2.71
CA CYS A 17 1.04 -42.62 -3.01
C CYS A 17 0.01 -41.55 -2.58
N GLY A 18 0.07 -41.12 -1.33
CA GLY A 18 -0.69 -39.98 -0.86
C GLY A 18 -0.17 -38.71 -1.54
N SER A 19 -0.90 -38.22 -2.53
CA SER A 19 -0.67 -36.89 -3.09
C SER A 19 -1.02 -35.84 -2.05
N THR A 20 -0.05 -35.47 -1.20
CA THR A 20 -0.14 -34.25 -0.40
C THR A 20 -0.06 -33.07 -1.35
N SER A 21 -1.21 -32.52 -1.66
CA SER A 21 -1.33 -31.19 -2.28
C SER A 21 -0.66 -30.20 -1.35
N CYS A 22 0.59 -29.87 -1.65
CA CYS A 22 1.29 -28.76 -0.99
C CYS A 22 0.63 -27.47 -1.47
N ALA A 23 -0.40 -27.02 -0.75
CA ALA A 23 -0.95 -25.70 -0.95
C ALA A 23 0.22 -24.72 -0.74
N ARG A 24 0.64 -24.07 -1.83
CA ARG A 24 1.65 -23.01 -1.80
C ARG A 24 1.10 -21.91 -0.89
N GLN A 25 1.51 -21.89 0.37
CA GLN A 25 1.24 -20.79 1.26
C GLN A 25 1.86 -19.55 0.61
N THR A 26 1.01 -18.69 0.05
CA THR A 26 1.43 -17.38 -0.43
C THR A 26 1.80 -16.56 0.80
N THR A 27 3.09 -16.54 1.12
CA THR A 27 3.63 -15.72 2.20
C THR A 27 3.28 -14.26 1.93
N THR A 28 2.66 -13.59 2.91
CA THR A 28 2.46 -12.15 2.88
C THR A 28 3.83 -11.49 2.83
N GLN A 29 4.06 -10.64 1.82
CA GLN A 29 5.32 -9.91 1.75
C GLN A 29 5.24 -8.73 2.71
N THR A 30 6.11 -8.74 3.72
CA THR A 30 6.29 -7.65 4.67
C THR A 30 7.78 -7.37 4.84
N HIS A 31 8.11 -6.11 5.11
CA HIS A 31 9.47 -5.70 5.45
C HIS A 31 9.44 -4.65 6.55
N THR A 32 10.28 -4.80 7.57
CA THR A 32 10.25 -3.95 8.77
C THR A 32 11.57 -3.21 8.95
N ILE A 33 11.48 -1.91 9.18
CA ILE A 33 12.61 -1.03 9.55
C ILE A 33 12.32 -0.45 10.94
N LYS A 34 13.37 -0.28 11.75
CA LYS A 34 13.31 0.33 13.07
C LYS A 34 14.27 1.51 13.14
N ASP A 35 13.80 2.65 13.64
CA ASP A 35 14.59 3.85 13.86
C ASP A 35 14.07 4.62 15.08
N ASN A 36 14.93 4.92 16.04
CA ASN A 36 14.64 5.79 17.19
C ASN A 36 13.31 5.51 17.90
N GLY A 37 13.00 4.23 18.18
CA GLY A 37 11.78 3.81 18.89
C GLY A 37 10.53 3.74 18.01
N ILE A 38 10.65 4.04 16.72
CA ILE A 38 9.60 3.88 15.71
C ILE A 38 9.88 2.60 14.92
N THR A 39 8.87 1.76 14.78
CA THR A 39 8.92 0.58 13.89
C THR A 39 7.97 0.82 12.74
N ILE A 40 8.43 0.71 11.50
CA ILE A 40 7.59 0.77 10.31
C ILE A 40 7.67 -0.56 9.56
N THR A 41 6.51 -1.11 9.22
CA THR A 41 6.39 -2.34 8.43
C THR A 41 5.65 -2.05 7.14
N TRP A 42 6.34 -2.23 6.02
CA TRP A 42 5.71 -2.29 4.70
C TRP A 42 4.89 -3.57 4.58
N ILE A 43 3.70 -3.45 4.04
CA ILE A 43 2.76 -4.56 3.80
C ILE A 43 2.29 -4.47 2.35
N GLN A 44 2.70 -5.41 1.51
CA GLN A 44 2.17 -5.50 0.15
C GLN A 44 0.74 -6.07 0.20
N ASP A 45 -0.23 -5.30 -0.31
CA ASP A 45 -1.64 -5.71 -0.33
C ASP A 45 -2.00 -6.53 -1.56
N ASN A 46 -1.51 -6.17 -2.76
CA ASN A 46 -1.78 -6.91 -3.99
C ASN A 46 -1.11 -8.29 -4.00
N ALA A 47 -1.91 -9.31 -4.33
CA ALA A 47 -1.46 -10.71 -4.31
C ALA A 47 -0.48 -11.05 -5.44
N THR A 48 -0.64 -10.42 -6.60
CA THR A 48 0.20 -10.61 -7.79
C THR A 48 1.05 -9.38 -8.04
N PRO A 49 2.26 -9.53 -8.58
CA PRO A 49 3.04 -8.39 -9.03
C PRO A 49 2.23 -7.47 -9.95
N LYS A 50 2.35 -6.17 -9.75
CA LYS A 50 1.72 -5.16 -10.59
C LYS A 50 2.78 -4.51 -11.46
N THR A 51 2.50 -4.35 -12.74
CA THR A 51 3.31 -3.54 -13.64
C THR A 51 2.44 -2.45 -14.25
N MET A 52 3.01 -1.28 -14.41
CA MET A 52 2.37 -0.16 -15.10
C MET A 52 2.81 -0.17 -16.55
N PRO A 53 1.88 -0.23 -17.52
CA PRO A 53 2.23 -0.15 -18.91
C PRO A 53 2.75 1.25 -19.28
N ALA A 54 3.67 1.33 -20.25
CA ALA A 54 4.23 2.59 -20.70
C ALA A 54 3.15 3.58 -21.22
N SER A 55 2.02 3.07 -21.70
CA SER A 55 0.89 3.87 -22.19
C SER A 55 0.21 4.76 -21.14
N LEU A 56 0.51 4.55 -19.85
CA LEU A 56 0.05 5.43 -18.77
C LEU A 56 0.84 6.75 -18.67
N PHE A 57 1.94 6.87 -19.43
CA PHE A 57 2.82 8.04 -19.41
C PHE A 57 2.80 8.76 -20.77
N SER A 58 3.30 10.00 -20.78
CA SER A 58 3.42 10.78 -22.01
C SER A 58 4.33 10.11 -23.05
N GLN A 59 4.26 10.55 -24.31
CA GLN A 59 5.07 10.00 -25.38
C GLN A 59 6.57 10.18 -25.12
N GLU A 60 6.99 11.30 -24.52
CA GLU A 60 8.37 11.57 -24.15
C GLU A 60 8.84 10.58 -23.05
N ALA A 61 7.98 10.32 -22.07
CA ALA A 61 8.25 9.33 -21.02
C ALA A 61 8.36 7.91 -21.59
N GLN A 62 7.53 7.56 -22.57
CA GLN A 62 7.57 6.25 -23.24
C GLN A 62 8.91 6.01 -23.95
N ALA A 63 9.52 7.04 -24.56
CA ALA A 63 10.85 6.93 -25.13
C ALA A 63 11.93 6.63 -24.09
N VAL A 64 11.83 7.23 -22.90
CA VAL A 64 12.73 6.94 -21.79
C VAL A 64 12.48 5.52 -21.24
N ILE A 65 11.23 5.11 -21.06
CA ILE A 65 10.85 3.76 -20.62
C ILE A 65 11.39 2.70 -21.60
N ASP A 66 11.34 2.97 -22.90
CA ASP A 66 11.88 2.10 -23.93
C ASP A 66 13.42 1.99 -23.82
N SER A 67 14.10 3.12 -23.63
CA SER A 67 15.56 3.15 -23.42
C SER A 67 16.03 2.41 -22.15
N LEU A 68 15.16 2.33 -21.14
CA LEU A 68 15.38 1.57 -19.91
C LEU A 68 15.02 0.08 -20.04
N GLY A 69 14.59 -0.37 -21.23
CA GLY A 69 14.22 -1.76 -21.50
C GLY A 69 12.90 -2.20 -20.84
N MET A 70 12.05 -1.26 -20.43
CA MET A 70 10.83 -1.56 -19.67
C MET A 70 9.55 -1.44 -20.52
N LYS A 71 9.66 -1.24 -21.83
CA LYS A 71 8.51 -1.04 -22.73
C LYS A 71 7.53 -2.21 -22.68
N GLU A 72 8.04 -3.43 -22.82
CA GLU A 72 7.22 -4.65 -22.86
C GLU A 72 6.90 -5.19 -21.46
N SER A 73 7.84 -5.10 -20.51
CA SER A 73 7.66 -5.60 -19.16
C SER A 73 6.79 -4.70 -18.28
N GLY A 74 6.69 -3.42 -18.63
CA GLY A 74 6.11 -2.39 -17.78
C GLY A 74 7.02 -2.01 -16.62
N ILE A 75 6.61 -0.99 -15.88
CA ILE A 75 7.31 -0.49 -14.69
C ILE A 75 6.75 -1.20 -13.47
N LEU A 76 7.64 -1.85 -12.68
CA LEU A 76 7.25 -2.51 -11.45
C LEU A 76 6.60 -1.54 -10.46
N SER A 77 5.46 -1.96 -9.91
CA SER A 77 4.69 -1.21 -8.93
C SER A 77 4.08 -2.18 -7.91
N THR A 78 3.68 -1.67 -6.76
CA THR A 78 2.92 -2.42 -5.75
C THR A 78 1.66 -1.66 -5.38
N ILE A 79 0.78 -2.29 -4.60
CA ILE A 79 -0.21 -1.61 -3.78
C ILE A 79 0.12 -2.00 -2.36
N SER A 80 0.39 -1.02 -1.52
CA SER A 80 0.93 -1.27 -0.19
C SER A 80 0.28 -0.37 0.86
N SER A 81 0.32 -0.84 2.10
CA SER A 81 0.02 -0.07 3.30
C SER A 81 1.22 -0.11 4.23
N PHE A 82 1.31 0.84 5.16
CA PHE A 82 2.37 0.85 6.15
C PHE A 82 1.80 0.80 7.55
N LEU A 83 2.27 -0.17 8.33
CA LEU A 83 2.01 -0.24 9.77
C LEU A 83 3.15 0.45 10.51
N VAL A 84 2.83 1.49 11.27
CA VAL A 84 3.77 2.17 12.15
C VAL A 84 3.42 1.86 13.60
N GLN A 85 4.43 1.47 14.37
CA GLN A 85 4.31 1.23 15.81
C GLN A 85 5.19 2.23 16.55
N VAL A 86 4.56 3.06 17.37
CA VAL A 86 5.20 4.11 18.17
C VAL A 86 4.36 4.42 19.38
N GLY A 87 4.99 4.74 20.53
CA GLY A 87 4.27 5.10 21.75
C GLY A 87 3.28 4.03 22.25
N GLY A 88 3.50 2.76 21.91
CA GLY A 88 2.57 1.66 22.22
C GLY A 88 1.31 1.64 21.34
N LYS A 89 1.26 2.41 20.27
CA LYS A 89 0.15 2.47 19.31
C LYS A 89 0.49 1.75 18.01
N ASN A 90 -0.53 1.13 17.40
CA ASN A 90 -0.49 0.62 16.05
C ASN A 90 -1.24 1.59 15.13
N ILE A 91 -0.57 2.07 14.11
CA ILE A 91 -1.04 3.11 13.20
C ILE A 91 -0.91 2.59 11.79
N LEU A 92 -1.97 2.64 11.00
CA LEU A 92 -1.90 2.34 9.57
C LEU A 92 -1.86 3.62 8.74
N PHE A 93 -1.10 3.57 7.67
CA PHE A 93 -1.18 4.52 6.57
C PHE A 93 -1.75 3.78 5.36
N ASP A 94 -2.94 4.18 4.96
CA ASP A 94 -3.81 3.58 3.95
C ASP A 94 -4.18 2.11 4.24
N THR A 95 -5.13 1.56 3.48
CA THR A 95 -5.72 0.24 3.77
C THR A 95 -5.79 -0.69 2.56
N GLY A 96 -5.12 -0.34 1.46
CA GLY A 96 -5.09 -1.18 0.26
C GLY A 96 -6.44 -1.26 -0.46
N LEU A 97 -6.57 -2.28 -1.31
CA LEU A 97 -7.71 -2.51 -2.21
C LEU A 97 -8.96 -3.04 -1.52
N GLY A 98 -8.81 -3.81 -0.44
CA GLY A 98 -9.94 -4.48 0.22
C GLY A 98 -10.62 -5.55 -0.64
N LEU A 99 -9.93 -6.12 -1.63
CA LEU A 99 -10.40 -7.21 -2.47
C LEU A 99 -10.26 -8.57 -1.75
N PRO A 100 -10.94 -9.63 -2.22
CA PRO A 100 -10.86 -10.96 -1.59
C PRO A 100 -9.43 -11.53 -1.51
N ASP A 101 -8.56 -11.16 -2.43
CA ASP A 101 -7.15 -11.56 -2.48
C ASP A 101 -6.19 -10.53 -1.85
N SER A 102 -6.70 -9.41 -1.33
CA SER A 102 -5.93 -8.44 -0.56
C SER A 102 -5.24 -9.07 0.65
N ARG A 103 -4.03 -8.63 0.93
CA ARG A 103 -3.15 -9.28 1.92
C ARG A 103 -3.01 -8.51 3.22
N LEU A 104 -3.49 -7.27 3.31
CA LEU A 104 -3.35 -6.44 4.51
C LEU A 104 -3.80 -7.16 5.79
N LEU A 105 -5.02 -7.68 5.81
CA LEU A 105 -5.56 -8.33 7.02
C LEU A 105 -4.79 -9.60 7.39
N LYS A 106 -4.35 -10.39 6.39
CA LYS A 106 -3.51 -11.58 6.60
C LYS A 106 -2.13 -11.21 7.15
N ALA A 107 -1.56 -10.10 6.67
CA ALA A 107 -0.28 -9.59 7.17
C ALA A 107 -0.41 -9.12 8.62
N LEU A 108 -1.44 -8.34 8.95
CA LEU A 108 -1.72 -7.94 10.33
C LEU A 108 -1.87 -9.16 11.25
N GLN A 109 -2.62 -10.17 10.82
CA GLN A 109 -2.76 -11.42 11.57
C GLN A 109 -1.41 -12.13 11.79
N SER A 110 -0.55 -12.18 10.77
CA SER A 110 0.79 -12.76 10.89
C SER A 110 1.69 -12.00 11.86
N LEU A 111 1.47 -10.68 11.99
CA LEU A 111 2.11 -9.80 12.97
C LEU A 111 1.42 -9.85 14.35
N GLN A 112 0.43 -10.71 14.54
CA GLN A 112 -0.38 -10.84 15.76
C GLN A 112 -1.15 -9.56 16.14
N ILE A 113 -1.53 -8.77 15.14
CA ILE A 113 -2.30 -7.54 15.29
C ILE A 113 -3.69 -7.76 14.70
N SER A 114 -4.73 -7.63 15.51
CA SER A 114 -6.11 -7.61 15.01
C SER A 114 -6.48 -6.21 14.48
N PRO A 115 -7.44 -6.10 13.56
CA PRO A 115 -7.95 -4.79 13.12
C PRO A 115 -8.41 -3.90 14.29
N ASP A 116 -8.98 -4.48 15.34
CA ASP A 116 -9.43 -3.75 16.54
C ASP A 116 -8.27 -3.19 17.39
N ASN A 117 -7.04 -3.67 17.16
CA ASN A 117 -5.83 -3.15 17.80
C ASN A 117 -5.13 -2.06 16.98
N ILE A 118 -5.72 -1.58 15.91
CA ILE A 118 -5.27 -0.39 15.19
C ILE A 118 -5.96 0.83 15.81
N GLN A 119 -5.17 1.72 16.41
CA GLN A 119 -5.72 2.92 17.06
C GLN A 119 -6.04 4.01 16.04
N TYR A 120 -5.14 4.20 15.06
CA TYR A 120 -5.27 5.28 14.08
C TYR A 120 -5.04 4.76 12.66
N ILE A 121 -5.80 5.31 11.71
CA ILE A 121 -5.54 5.19 10.29
C ILE A 121 -5.39 6.59 9.72
N PHE A 122 -4.29 6.86 9.05
CA PHE A 122 -4.07 8.09 8.30
C PHE A 122 -4.20 7.79 6.81
N LEU A 123 -5.08 8.50 6.14
CA LEU A 123 -5.29 8.36 4.71
C LEU A 123 -4.48 9.40 3.96
N THR A 124 -3.70 8.96 2.97
CA THR A 124 -2.97 9.86 2.09
C THR A 124 -3.93 10.56 1.14
N HIS A 125 -4.91 9.82 0.61
CA HIS A 125 -5.97 10.32 -0.26
C HIS A 125 -7.11 9.30 -0.38
N PHE A 126 -8.13 9.58 -1.22
CA PHE A 126 -9.34 8.75 -1.28
C PHE A 126 -9.44 7.85 -2.52
N HIS A 127 -8.38 7.50 -3.22
CA HIS A 127 -8.47 6.45 -4.25
C HIS A 127 -8.78 5.08 -3.65
N GLY A 128 -9.37 4.21 -4.48
CA GLY A 128 -9.89 2.91 -4.04
C GLY A 128 -8.84 1.97 -3.48
N ASP A 129 -7.61 2.04 -3.94
CA ASP A 129 -6.49 1.23 -3.46
C ASP A 129 -5.82 1.78 -2.18
N HIS A 130 -6.36 2.87 -1.62
CA HIS A 130 -5.97 3.43 -0.33
C HIS A 130 -7.06 3.30 0.73
N ILE A 131 -8.33 3.37 0.31
CA ILE A 131 -9.48 3.28 1.23
C ILE A 131 -10.27 1.97 1.11
N GLY A 132 -9.91 1.08 0.16
CA GLY A 132 -10.69 -0.11 -0.14
C GLY A 132 -10.82 -1.07 1.04
N GLY A 133 -9.75 -1.22 1.83
CA GLY A 133 -9.75 -2.08 3.02
C GLY A 133 -10.52 -1.55 4.23
N LEU A 134 -11.07 -0.34 4.17
CA LEU A 134 -11.87 0.23 5.27
C LEU A 134 -13.23 -0.45 5.44
N LEU A 135 -13.83 -0.90 4.35
CA LEU A 135 -15.16 -1.52 4.37
C LEU A 135 -15.11 -2.97 3.85
N THR A 136 -15.94 -3.81 4.43
CA THR A 136 -16.23 -5.13 3.88
C THR A 136 -17.08 -5.01 2.61
N ASN A 137 -17.21 -6.09 1.83
CA ASN A 137 -18.09 -6.14 0.66
C ASN A 137 -19.58 -5.88 1.00
N LYS A 138 -19.94 -6.01 2.29
CA LYS A 138 -21.29 -5.67 2.80
C LYS A 138 -21.42 -4.22 3.24
N GLY A 139 -20.35 -3.43 3.17
CA GLY A 139 -20.32 -2.03 3.61
C GLY A 139 -20.14 -1.86 5.12
N GLU A 140 -19.79 -2.91 5.85
CA GLU A 140 -19.48 -2.84 7.28
C GLU A 140 -18.04 -2.37 7.51
N THR A 141 -17.80 -1.64 8.60
CA THR A 141 -16.45 -1.18 8.94
C THR A 141 -15.55 -2.34 9.37
N VAL A 142 -14.36 -2.43 8.76
CA VAL A 142 -13.34 -3.45 9.08
C VAL A 142 -12.65 -3.11 10.41
N PHE A 143 -12.29 -1.85 10.61
CA PHE A 143 -11.58 -1.36 11.80
C PHE A 143 -12.58 -0.71 12.76
N LYS A 144 -13.17 -1.50 13.67
CA LYS A 144 -14.34 -1.09 14.46
C LYS A 144 -14.04 -0.06 15.55
N GLN A 145 -12.81 -0.04 16.08
CA GLN A 145 -12.39 0.84 17.19
C GLN A 145 -11.48 1.99 16.75
N THR A 146 -11.11 2.03 15.47
CA THR A 146 -10.09 2.91 14.93
C THR A 146 -10.62 4.32 14.66
N GLN A 147 -9.79 5.32 14.96
CA GLN A 147 -10.01 6.71 14.52
C GLN A 147 -9.28 6.93 13.19
N ILE A 148 -9.97 7.48 12.21
CA ILE A 148 -9.44 7.72 10.85
C ILE A 148 -9.21 9.21 10.66
N TYR A 149 -8.09 9.55 10.06
CA TYR A 149 -7.70 10.92 9.77
C TYR A 149 -7.48 11.11 8.27
N ALA A 150 -8.12 12.11 7.69
CA ALA A 150 -7.96 12.50 6.29
C ALA A 150 -7.91 14.03 6.18
N ALA A 151 -7.20 14.57 5.18
CA ALA A 151 -7.19 16.00 4.97
C ALA A 151 -8.57 16.52 4.56
N ARG A 152 -9.03 17.60 5.16
CA ARG A 152 -10.26 18.29 4.79
C ARG A 152 -10.25 18.72 3.33
N ALA A 153 -9.11 19.20 2.84
CA ALA A 153 -8.94 19.62 1.45
C ALA A 153 -9.18 18.46 0.47
N GLU A 154 -8.77 17.23 0.84
CA GLU A 154 -8.99 16.03 0.04
C GLU A 154 -10.50 15.71 -0.04
N TYR A 155 -11.18 15.65 1.12
CA TYR A 155 -12.60 15.40 1.16
C TYR A 155 -13.40 16.45 0.37
N GLU A 156 -13.15 17.74 0.60
CA GLU A 156 -13.84 18.82 -0.09
C GLU A 156 -13.59 18.83 -1.60
N GLY A 157 -12.38 18.46 -2.03
CA GLY A 157 -12.04 18.31 -3.44
C GLY A 157 -12.86 17.20 -4.10
N TRP A 158 -12.92 16.02 -3.46
CA TRP A 158 -13.69 14.90 -3.96
C TRP A 158 -15.21 15.17 -3.98
N MET A 159 -15.73 15.90 -2.99
CA MET A 159 -17.17 16.23 -2.97
C MET A 159 -17.62 17.16 -4.13
N LYS A 160 -16.66 17.80 -4.82
CA LYS A 160 -16.91 18.55 -6.06
C LYS A 160 -16.90 17.66 -7.32
N MET A 161 -16.39 16.43 -7.23
CA MET A 161 -16.35 15.49 -8.35
C MET A 161 -17.74 14.89 -8.66
N PRO A 162 -17.94 14.33 -9.87
CA PRO A 162 -19.16 13.60 -10.21
C PRO A 162 -19.47 12.48 -9.22
N LYS A 163 -20.77 12.23 -8.98
CA LYS A 163 -21.23 11.27 -7.96
C LYS A 163 -20.63 9.86 -8.13
N ASN A 164 -20.49 9.39 -9.35
CA ASN A 164 -19.93 8.07 -9.64
C ASN A 164 -18.45 7.93 -9.20
N GLN A 165 -17.69 9.03 -9.12
CA GLN A 165 -16.30 9.02 -8.67
C GLN A 165 -16.17 9.06 -7.14
N ARG A 166 -17.15 9.61 -6.42
CA ARG A 166 -17.12 9.79 -4.96
C ARG A 166 -17.98 8.82 -4.16
N THR A 167 -18.70 7.91 -4.82
CA THR A 167 -19.64 6.99 -4.15
C THR A 167 -18.98 6.14 -3.06
N GLN A 168 -17.76 5.64 -3.30
CA GLN A 168 -17.02 4.85 -2.30
C GLN A 168 -16.63 5.72 -1.11
N ILE A 169 -16.21 6.95 -1.35
CA ILE A 169 -15.83 7.92 -0.30
C ILE A 169 -17.04 8.23 0.58
N GLU A 170 -18.20 8.57 -0.03
CA GLU A 170 -19.44 8.85 0.70
C GLU A 170 -19.86 7.67 1.59
N LYS A 171 -19.78 6.43 1.08
CA LYS A 171 -20.05 5.22 1.86
C LYS A 171 -19.09 5.07 3.03
N THR A 172 -17.80 5.27 2.80
CA THR A 172 -16.77 5.15 3.83
C THR A 172 -16.97 6.20 4.93
N VAL A 173 -17.14 7.46 4.55
CA VAL A 173 -17.39 8.56 5.51
C VAL A 173 -18.65 8.30 6.32
N SER A 174 -19.74 7.86 5.68
CA SER A 174 -21.00 7.51 6.36
C SER A 174 -20.84 6.35 7.34
N ALA A 175 -20.11 5.29 6.97
CA ALA A 175 -19.93 4.10 7.80
C ALA A 175 -19.08 4.37 9.05
N TYR A 176 -18.06 5.21 8.93
CA TYR A 176 -17.20 5.57 10.06
C TYR A 176 -17.78 6.71 10.92
N GLY A 177 -18.60 7.58 10.35
CA GLY A 177 -19.27 8.65 11.07
C GLY A 177 -18.31 9.54 11.87
N ASN A 178 -18.52 9.66 13.18
CA ASN A 178 -17.70 10.48 14.07
C ASN A 178 -16.28 9.95 14.31
N ARG A 179 -15.94 8.75 13.83
CA ARG A 179 -14.58 8.19 13.88
C ARG A 179 -13.72 8.61 12.70
N LEU A 180 -14.27 9.29 11.69
CA LEU A 180 -13.52 9.89 10.59
C LEU A 180 -13.35 11.39 10.85
N HIS A 181 -12.11 11.80 11.06
CA HIS A 181 -11.72 13.17 11.38
C HIS A 181 -11.12 13.85 10.15
N LEU A 182 -11.70 14.97 9.75
CA LEU A 182 -11.18 15.81 8.70
C LEU A 182 -10.28 16.89 9.32
N PHE A 183 -8.98 16.80 9.10
CA PHE A 183 -8.00 17.74 9.65
C PHE A 183 -7.57 18.81 8.64
N SER A 184 -7.07 19.91 9.16
CA SER A 184 -6.32 20.94 8.45
C SER A 184 -4.82 20.76 8.71
N TYR A 185 -3.95 21.17 7.77
CA TYR A 185 -2.50 20.96 7.92
C TYR A 185 -1.85 21.74 9.09
N SER A 186 -2.59 22.65 9.72
CA SER A 186 -2.21 23.34 10.95
C SER A 186 -2.54 22.57 12.22
N ASP A 187 -3.33 21.48 12.13
CA ASP A 187 -3.80 20.74 13.29
C ASP A 187 -2.68 19.84 13.86
N THR A 188 -2.69 19.66 15.16
CA THR A 188 -1.83 18.67 15.82
C THR A 188 -2.49 17.29 15.71
N LEU A 189 -1.81 16.34 15.05
CA LEU A 189 -2.27 15.00 14.87
C LEU A 189 -1.73 14.06 15.98
N PRO A 190 -2.41 12.92 16.25
CA PRO A 190 -1.93 11.91 17.19
C PRO A 190 -0.47 11.50 16.94
N GLU A 191 0.23 11.16 18.03
CA GLU A 191 1.62 10.67 18.03
C GLU A 191 2.62 11.63 17.37
N ASN A 192 2.30 12.94 17.31
CA ASN A 192 3.09 13.99 16.65
C ASN A 192 3.40 13.70 15.18
N ILE A 193 2.48 12.98 14.50
CA ILE A 193 2.55 12.77 13.06
C ILE A 193 2.36 14.12 12.37
N CYS A 194 3.31 14.48 11.51
CA CYS A 194 3.25 15.72 10.73
C CYS A 194 2.62 15.41 9.36
N ALA A 195 1.44 15.98 9.09
CA ALA A 195 0.81 15.95 7.78
C ALA A 195 1.26 17.14 6.94
N LEU A 196 1.61 16.91 5.69
CA LEU A 196 2.08 17.92 4.75
C LEU A 196 1.25 17.86 3.46
N GLU A 197 0.85 19.02 2.96
CA GLU A 197 0.08 19.11 1.71
C GLU A 197 0.94 18.66 0.52
N ALA A 198 0.42 17.73 -0.27
CA ALA A 198 1.09 17.19 -1.44
C ALA A 198 0.14 17.05 -2.65
N LYS A 199 -0.69 18.06 -2.86
CA LYS A 199 -1.70 18.10 -3.92
C LYS A 199 -1.13 17.93 -5.33
N GLY A 200 -1.97 17.49 -6.24
CA GLY A 200 -1.64 17.26 -7.66
C GLY A 200 -2.10 15.89 -8.12
N HIS A 201 -1.72 14.83 -7.43
CA HIS A 201 -2.28 13.50 -7.68
C HIS A 201 -3.79 13.49 -7.39
N THR A 202 -4.20 13.97 -6.23
CA THR A 202 -5.59 14.32 -5.90
C THR A 202 -5.64 15.74 -5.32
N PRO A 203 -6.85 16.33 -5.13
CA PRO A 203 -6.98 17.72 -4.69
C PRO A 203 -6.35 18.05 -3.35
N GLY A 204 -6.29 17.09 -2.44
CA GLY A 204 -5.73 17.24 -1.10
C GLY A 204 -4.83 16.08 -0.70
N HIS A 205 -4.17 15.43 -1.69
CA HIS A 205 -3.20 14.38 -1.42
C HIS A 205 -2.22 14.83 -0.32
N THR A 206 -1.98 13.95 0.63
CA THR A 206 -1.23 14.22 1.85
C THR A 206 -0.06 13.26 1.98
N VAL A 207 1.09 13.78 2.33
CA VAL A 207 2.24 13.00 2.78
C VAL A 207 2.43 13.18 4.27
N TYR A 208 2.99 12.18 4.93
CA TYR A 208 3.18 12.24 6.38
C TYR A 208 4.64 12.05 6.75
N ARG A 209 5.05 12.70 7.84
CA ARG A 209 6.38 12.48 8.44
C ARG A 209 6.23 12.05 9.89
N ILE A 210 6.97 11.01 10.27
CA ILE A 210 7.15 10.56 11.63
C ILE A 210 8.62 10.16 11.85
N GLY A 211 9.34 10.91 12.69
CA GLY A 211 10.79 10.74 12.81
C GLY A 211 11.50 10.90 11.47
N ARG A 212 12.28 9.90 11.07
CA ARG A 212 12.94 9.83 9.75
C ARG A 212 12.08 9.22 8.64
N PHE A 213 10.90 8.69 8.96
CA PHE A 213 10.04 8.08 7.95
C PHE A 213 9.15 9.12 7.29
N PHE A 214 9.08 9.04 5.96
CA PHE A 214 8.27 9.90 5.10
C PHE A 214 7.30 9.03 4.29
N ILE A 215 6.02 9.04 4.65
CA ILE A 215 4.97 8.29 3.98
C ILE A 215 4.51 9.10 2.78
N ALA A 216 4.80 8.61 1.59
CA ALA A 216 4.70 9.38 0.36
C ALA A 216 3.34 9.28 -0.36
N GLY A 217 2.48 8.32 0.02
CA GLY A 217 1.26 8.05 -0.75
C GLY A 217 1.59 7.79 -2.22
N ASP A 218 0.87 8.48 -3.09
CA ASP A 218 0.97 8.42 -4.54
C ASP A 218 1.80 9.55 -5.16
N LEU A 219 2.79 10.01 -4.41
CA LEU A 219 3.80 10.92 -4.95
C LEU A 219 4.58 10.28 -6.11
N ILE A 220 4.78 8.96 -6.03
CA ILE A 220 5.51 8.12 -6.98
C ILE A 220 4.67 6.88 -7.29
N HIS A 221 4.40 6.63 -8.58
CA HIS A 221 3.71 5.42 -9.06
C HIS A 221 4.68 4.40 -9.68
N GLY A 222 5.66 4.90 -10.44
CA GLY A 222 6.70 4.11 -11.09
C GLY A 222 8.09 4.57 -10.68
N ALA A 223 8.64 3.98 -9.61
CA ALA A 223 9.86 4.44 -8.97
C ALA A 223 11.07 4.49 -9.93
N THR A 224 11.26 3.46 -10.74
CA THR A 224 12.40 3.36 -11.68
C THR A 224 12.43 4.52 -12.67
N LEU A 225 11.27 5.06 -13.04
CA LEU A 225 11.16 6.23 -13.91
C LEU A 225 11.16 7.53 -13.11
N GLN A 226 10.20 7.69 -12.18
CA GLN A 226 9.84 9.00 -11.61
C GLN A 226 10.81 9.51 -10.54
N ILE A 227 11.67 8.67 -9.96
CA ILE A 227 12.73 9.13 -9.06
C ILE A 227 13.83 9.85 -9.84
N LEU A 228 14.15 9.38 -11.05
CA LEU A 228 15.17 9.97 -11.93
C LEU A 228 14.57 11.06 -12.84
N HIS A 229 13.33 10.90 -13.23
CA HIS A 229 12.57 11.73 -14.15
C HIS A 229 11.26 12.20 -13.51
N PRO A 230 11.30 13.05 -12.47
CA PRO A 230 10.12 13.48 -11.73
C PRO A 230 9.13 14.32 -12.56
N GLU A 231 9.53 14.78 -13.74
CA GLU A 231 8.69 15.49 -14.71
C GLU A 231 7.62 14.62 -15.34
N PHE A 232 7.76 13.30 -15.33
CA PHE A 232 6.78 12.42 -15.97
C PHE A 232 5.65 12.06 -15.02
N CYS A 233 4.41 12.37 -15.46
CA CYS A 233 3.19 12.00 -14.74
C CYS A 233 2.61 10.71 -15.30
N ALA A 234 2.09 9.87 -14.42
CA ALA A 234 1.13 8.85 -14.82
C ALA A 234 -0.24 9.51 -15.06
N SER A 235 -1.06 8.93 -15.92
CA SER A 235 -2.42 9.42 -16.21
C SER A 235 -3.36 9.42 -14.99
N TYR A 236 -2.91 8.94 -13.86
CA TYR A 236 -3.63 8.97 -12.57
C TYR A 236 -3.55 10.34 -11.90
N ASP A 237 -2.56 11.18 -12.23
CA ASP A 237 -2.39 12.50 -11.63
C ASP A 237 -3.47 13.46 -12.16
N GLN A 238 -4.40 13.90 -11.30
CA GLN A 238 -5.53 14.74 -11.69
C GLN A 238 -5.10 16.15 -12.14
N GLN A 239 -3.99 16.65 -11.60
CA GLN A 239 -3.40 17.96 -11.92
C GLN A 239 -1.90 17.76 -12.20
N ALA A 240 -1.56 17.40 -13.42
CA ALA A 240 -0.23 16.94 -13.83
C ALA A 240 0.89 17.94 -13.47
N GLU A 241 0.76 19.21 -13.80
CA GLU A 241 1.77 20.24 -13.49
C GLU A 241 2.00 20.38 -11.98
N GLN A 242 0.92 20.37 -11.20
CA GLN A 242 0.99 20.42 -9.75
C GLN A 242 1.64 19.16 -9.17
N ALA A 243 1.29 17.97 -9.68
CA ALA A 243 1.88 16.70 -9.26
C ALA A 243 3.39 16.66 -9.54
N VAL A 244 3.84 17.16 -10.70
CA VAL A 244 5.28 17.29 -11.02
C VAL A 244 5.97 18.22 -10.04
N SER A 245 5.42 19.41 -9.79
CA SER A 245 5.99 20.37 -8.86
C SER A 245 6.09 19.80 -7.44
N THR A 246 5.02 19.17 -6.97
CA THR A 246 4.93 18.51 -5.66
C THR A 246 5.94 17.36 -5.54
N ARG A 247 6.05 16.51 -6.56
CA ARG A 247 7.00 15.39 -6.62
C ARG A 247 8.44 15.86 -6.54
N ARG A 248 8.82 16.86 -7.35
CA ARG A 248 10.16 17.45 -7.33
C ARG A 248 10.51 18.04 -5.96
N TYR A 249 9.58 18.79 -5.37
CA TYR A 249 9.75 19.36 -4.05
C TYR A 249 10.01 18.28 -2.98
N TYR A 250 9.18 17.24 -2.92
CA TYR A 250 9.30 16.22 -1.87
C TYR A 250 10.44 15.24 -2.10
N LEU A 251 10.83 14.94 -3.32
CA LEU A 251 12.05 14.17 -3.58
C LEU A 251 13.27 14.91 -3.04
N GLU A 252 13.35 16.23 -3.26
CA GLU A 252 14.43 17.05 -2.71
C GLU A 252 14.33 17.21 -1.19
N TYR A 253 13.12 17.35 -0.64
CA TYR A 253 12.87 17.38 0.79
C TYR A 253 13.37 16.10 1.49
N VAL A 254 13.09 14.94 0.92
CA VAL A 254 13.53 13.64 1.43
C VAL A 254 15.06 13.55 1.42
N ARG A 255 15.73 13.97 0.33
CA ARG A 255 17.19 13.99 0.22
C ARG A 255 17.83 14.91 1.26
N ARG A 256 17.39 16.16 1.33
CA ARG A 256 17.97 17.17 2.25
C ARG A 256 17.80 16.83 3.71
N ASN A 257 16.74 16.14 4.07
CA ASN A 257 16.45 15.78 5.46
C ASN A 257 16.88 14.34 5.80
N HIS A 258 17.56 13.62 4.90
CA HIS A 258 18.00 12.23 5.07
C HIS A 258 16.86 11.33 5.57
N LEU A 259 15.69 11.42 4.91
CA LEU A 259 14.50 10.66 5.28
C LEU A 259 14.45 9.34 4.51
N ILE A 260 13.76 8.36 5.09
CA ILE A 260 13.42 7.10 4.45
C ILE A 260 12.01 7.24 3.88
N MET A 261 11.88 7.28 2.56
CA MET A 261 10.57 7.36 1.90
C MET A 261 9.92 5.98 1.91
N ALA A 262 8.67 5.93 2.36
CA ALA A 262 7.77 4.79 2.33
C ALA A 262 6.64 5.11 1.34
N GLY A 263 6.63 4.47 0.17
CA GLY A 263 5.69 4.80 -0.92
C GLY A 263 4.77 3.63 -1.24
N MET A 264 3.47 3.90 -1.39
CA MET A 264 2.45 2.88 -1.58
C MET A 264 2.63 2.10 -2.88
N HIS A 265 3.24 2.71 -3.88
CA HIS A 265 3.52 2.10 -5.19
C HIS A 265 4.99 1.81 -5.44
N LEU A 266 5.87 2.03 -4.47
CA LEU A 266 7.27 1.62 -4.61
C LEU A 266 7.37 0.08 -4.71
N PRO A 267 8.25 -0.46 -5.57
CA PRO A 267 8.48 -1.90 -5.60
C PRO A 267 9.00 -2.40 -4.24
N ALA A 268 8.87 -3.72 -4.01
CA ALA A 268 9.38 -4.33 -2.78
C ALA A 268 10.84 -3.93 -2.50
N PRO A 269 11.17 -3.55 -1.27
CA PRO A 269 10.37 -3.63 -0.04
C PRO A 269 9.59 -2.34 0.31
N GLY A 270 9.26 -1.49 -0.66
CA GLY A 270 8.42 -0.31 -0.45
C GLY A 270 9.12 0.92 0.13
N PHE A 271 10.43 0.88 0.26
CA PHE A 271 11.24 1.99 0.79
C PHE A 271 12.25 2.50 -0.23
N TRP A 272 12.53 3.80 -0.13
CA TRP A 272 13.61 4.45 -0.85
C TRP A 272 14.38 5.39 0.08
N GLU A 273 15.68 5.22 0.14
CA GLU A 273 16.63 6.06 0.88
C GLU A 273 17.62 6.64 -0.14
N PRO A 274 17.70 8.00 -0.30
CA PRO A 274 18.52 8.65 -1.31
C PRO A 274 20.01 8.67 -0.97
#